data_fc37bf78e2b4eeee7a35bafd38babd2a
#
_entry.id   fc37bf78e2b4eeee7a35bafd38babd2a
#
_cell.length_a   1.000
_cell.length_b   1.000
_cell.length_c   1.000
_cell.angle_alpha   90.00
_cell.angle_beta   90.00
_cell.angle_gamma   90.00
#
_symmetry.space_group_name_H-M   'P 1'
#
loop_
_entity.id
_entity.type
_entity.pdbx_description
1 polymer ?
#
loop_
_entity_poly.entity_id
_entity_poly.type
_entity_poly.pdbx_seq_one_letter_code
_entity_poly.pdbx_strand_id
1 'polypeptide(L)'
;MLDQTTPEPEGQSQSQAVLLSWSGGKDSCLALWELQKTPNIRVAALLTTVTRDFDRVSMHGVRRVLLERQAASLGVPLHQILISRSATNQEYGTKMGEAFSGYRELGVDLVAFGDLFLEDVRAYRQRLLARHDMVGLYPLWGKDTATLIREFIRQGFKTAVVCVDPAQLDPSFVGRVIDEEFLAELPARVDPCGENGEFHTFVFDGPMFQNAVAFSFGEIVCRDSFWFCDLLPPE
;
A
#
# COMPACT_ATOMS: atom_id res chain seq x y z
N MET A 1 14.29 33.97 50.86
CA MET A 1 13.95 34.11 49.46
C MET A 1 14.20 32.76 48.80
N LEU A 2 13.13 31.96 48.62
CA LEU A 2 13.22 30.66 47.98
C LEU A 2 12.87 30.90 46.51
N ASP A 3 13.85 30.63 45.67
CA ASP A 3 13.75 30.69 44.21
C ASP A 3 12.88 29.49 43.76
N GLN A 4 11.65 29.75 43.31
CA GLN A 4 10.79 28.75 42.70
C GLN A 4 10.99 28.81 41.19
N THR A 5 11.97 28.09 40.69
CA THR A 5 12.06 27.73 39.27
C THR A 5 10.97 26.70 38.97
N THR A 6 9.87 27.16 38.38
CA THR A 6 8.86 26.32 37.74
C THR A 6 9.54 25.58 36.55
N PRO A 7 9.45 24.25 36.45
CA PRO A 7 9.93 23.58 35.28
C PRO A 7 9.08 23.99 34.06
N GLU A 8 9.74 24.38 32.97
CA GLU A 8 9.08 24.60 31.69
C GLU A 8 8.44 23.26 31.23
N PRO A 9 7.26 23.31 30.58
CA PRO A 9 6.62 22.10 30.07
C PRO A 9 7.53 21.48 29.00
N GLU A 10 7.86 20.21 29.22
CA GLU A 10 8.60 19.39 28.24
C GLU A 10 7.92 19.51 26.88
N GLY A 11 8.69 19.91 25.87
CA GLY A 11 8.22 20.16 24.52
C GLY A 11 7.47 18.94 24.00
N GLN A 12 6.22 19.12 23.62
CA GLN A 12 5.44 18.15 22.89
C GLN A 12 6.21 17.79 21.62
N SER A 13 6.78 16.60 21.58
CA SER A 13 7.43 16.06 20.39
C SER A 13 6.41 16.13 19.25
N GLN A 14 6.62 17.04 18.29
CA GLN A 14 5.73 17.18 17.14
C GLN A 14 5.73 15.86 16.37
N SER A 15 4.54 15.30 16.13
CA SER A 15 4.41 14.08 15.34
C SER A 15 4.90 14.31 13.92
N GLN A 16 5.83 13.48 13.45
CA GLN A 16 6.39 13.55 12.11
C GLN A 16 5.36 13.02 11.09
N ALA A 17 5.05 13.85 10.11
CA ALA A 17 4.09 13.51 9.06
C ALA A 17 4.77 12.66 7.97
N VAL A 18 4.07 11.62 7.50
CA VAL A 18 4.57 10.65 6.52
C VAL A 18 3.54 10.47 5.41
N LEU A 19 3.97 10.47 4.14
CA LEU A 19 3.19 9.93 3.04
C LEU A 19 3.32 8.41 3.05
N LEU A 20 2.25 7.69 2.71
CA LEU A 20 2.33 6.25 2.49
C LEU A 20 2.01 5.93 1.03
N SER A 21 2.96 5.31 0.32
CA SER A 21 2.71 4.74 -1.00
C SER A 21 1.66 3.64 -0.88
N TRP A 22 0.53 3.83 -1.58
CA TRP A 22 -0.68 3.05 -1.35
C TRP A 22 -1.14 2.34 -2.61
N SER A 23 -1.18 1.01 -2.57
CA SER A 23 -1.74 0.17 -3.63
C SER A 23 -3.14 -0.38 -3.28
N GLY A 24 -3.53 -0.29 -2.01
CA GLY A 24 -4.72 -0.95 -1.47
C GLY A 24 -4.51 -2.43 -1.14
N GLY A 25 -3.32 -2.96 -1.43
CA GLY A 25 -2.96 -4.35 -1.15
C GLY A 25 -2.43 -4.56 0.27
N LYS A 26 -2.18 -5.84 0.61
CA LYS A 26 -1.80 -6.27 1.97
C LYS A 26 -0.53 -5.58 2.50
N ASP A 27 0.51 -5.37 1.65
CA ASP A 27 1.80 -4.85 2.12
C ASP A 27 1.69 -3.36 2.47
N SER A 28 1.01 -2.56 1.63
CA SER A 28 0.71 -1.16 1.95
C SER A 28 -0.17 -1.05 3.20
N CYS A 29 -1.12 -1.97 3.39
CA CYS A 29 -1.98 -2.03 4.56
C CYS A 29 -1.19 -2.38 5.83
N LEU A 30 -0.30 -3.38 5.76
CA LEU A 30 0.61 -3.71 6.87
C LEU A 30 1.59 -2.58 7.19
N ALA A 31 2.09 -1.88 6.17
CA ALA A 31 2.94 -0.71 6.40
C ALA A 31 2.19 0.38 7.17
N LEU A 32 0.91 0.64 6.82
CA LEU A 32 0.04 1.55 7.59
C LEU A 32 -0.11 1.09 9.04
N TRP A 33 -0.38 -0.21 9.25
CA TRP A 33 -0.53 -0.81 10.56
C TRP A 33 0.71 -0.64 11.44
N GLU A 34 1.90 -0.84 10.89
CA GLU A 34 3.16 -0.64 11.62
C GLU A 34 3.44 0.85 11.91
N LEU A 35 3.16 1.73 10.94
CA LEU A 35 3.31 3.18 11.15
C LEU A 35 2.39 3.72 12.24
N GLN A 36 1.14 3.23 12.32
CA GLN A 36 0.19 3.63 13.37
C GLN A 36 0.63 3.22 14.78
N LYS A 37 1.46 2.17 14.91
CA LYS A 37 2.05 1.74 16.19
C LYS A 37 3.33 2.49 16.54
N THR A 38 3.92 3.21 15.57
CA THR A 38 5.19 3.91 15.77
C THR A 38 4.93 5.25 16.46
N PRO A 39 5.51 5.50 17.64
CA PRO A 39 5.34 6.76 18.35
C PRO A 39 5.79 7.95 17.50
N ASN A 40 5.08 9.05 17.62
CA ASN A 40 5.39 10.31 16.92
C ASN A 40 5.38 10.24 15.38
N ILE A 41 4.75 9.22 14.80
CA ILE A 41 4.49 9.12 13.36
C ILE A 41 2.99 9.33 13.11
N ARG A 42 2.67 10.16 12.11
CA ARG A 42 1.29 10.35 11.62
C ARG A 42 1.27 10.23 10.09
N VAL A 43 0.49 9.32 9.57
CA VAL A 43 0.28 9.22 8.11
C VAL A 43 -0.57 10.40 7.66
N ALA A 44 0.02 11.28 6.84
CA ALA A 44 -0.62 12.50 6.34
C ALA A 44 -1.59 12.21 5.19
N ALA A 45 -1.18 11.31 4.29
CA ALA A 45 -2.00 10.86 3.17
C ALA A 45 -1.51 9.50 2.63
N LEU A 46 -2.43 8.79 1.99
CA LEU A 46 -2.17 7.64 1.13
C LEU A 46 -1.92 8.17 -0.29
N LEU A 47 -0.78 7.85 -0.89
CA LEU A 47 -0.39 8.31 -2.22
C LEU A 47 -0.47 7.15 -3.21
N THR A 48 -1.35 7.25 -4.19
CA THR A 48 -1.57 6.17 -5.17
C THR A 48 -1.50 6.66 -6.62
N THR A 49 -1.14 5.75 -7.53
CA THR A 49 -1.22 6.01 -8.97
C THR A 49 -2.43 5.29 -9.56
N VAL A 50 -3.20 6.02 -10.36
CA VAL A 50 -4.39 5.52 -11.05
C VAL A 50 -4.16 5.66 -12.55
N THR A 51 -4.36 4.57 -13.29
CA THR A 51 -4.35 4.60 -14.75
C THR A 51 -5.66 5.21 -15.23
N ARG A 52 -5.58 6.47 -15.71
CA ARG A 52 -6.72 7.28 -16.09
C ARG A 52 -7.62 6.60 -17.13
N ASP A 53 -7.00 5.93 -18.11
CA ASP A 53 -7.71 5.29 -19.23
C ASP A 53 -8.65 4.15 -18.79
N PHE A 54 -8.38 3.56 -17.63
CA PHE A 54 -9.15 2.43 -17.08
C PHE A 54 -9.88 2.76 -15.79
N ASP A 55 -9.61 3.91 -15.19
CA ASP A 55 -10.08 4.31 -13.85
C ASP A 55 -9.77 3.25 -12.77
N ARG A 56 -8.53 2.71 -12.85
CA ARG A 56 -8.05 1.62 -11.99
C ARG A 56 -6.67 1.92 -11.40
N VAL A 57 -6.43 1.36 -10.23
CA VAL A 57 -5.11 1.39 -9.59
C VAL A 57 -4.10 0.69 -10.50
N SER A 58 -2.99 1.37 -10.73
CA SER A 58 -1.92 0.85 -11.59
C SER A 58 -1.40 -0.49 -11.06
N MET A 59 -1.14 -1.46 -11.94
CA MET A 59 -0.69 -2.83 -11.67
C MET A 59 -1.74 -3.71 -10.96
N HIS A 60 -2.45 -3.23 -9.95
CA HIS A 60 -3.43 -4.02 -9.19
C HIS A 60 -4.77 -4.21 -9.91
N GLY A 61 -5.12 -3.30 -10.81
CA GLY A 61 -6.37 -3.38 -11.58
C GLY A 61 -7.65 -3.10 -10.79
N VAL A 62 -7.55 -2.77 -9.51
CA VAL A 62 -8.69 -2.44 -8.64
C VAL A 62 -9.34 -1.13 -9.08
N ARG A 63 -10.66 -1.06 -9.08
CA ARG A 63 -11.42 0.15 -9.42
C ARG A 63 -11.10 1.27 -8.43
N ARG A 64 -10.88 2.48 -8.93
CA ARG A 64 -10.54 3.67 -8.15
C ARG A 64 -11.52 3.91 -7.00
N VAL A 65 -12.83 3.75 -7.24
CA VAL A 65 -13.87 3.95 -6.23
C VAL A 65 -13.72 3.02 -5.02
N LEU A 66 -13.21 1.79 -5.20
CA LEU A 66 -12.97 0.89 -4.06
C LEU A 66 -11.79 1.37 -3.22
N LEU A 67 -10.76 1.95 -3.86
CA LEU A 67 -9.64 2.54 -3.14
C LEU A 67 -10.06 3.80 -2.36
N GLU A 68 -10.97 4.60 -2.92
CA GLU A 68 -11.56 5.76 -2.24
C GLU A 68 -12.38 5.32 -1.01
N ARG A 69 -13.20 4.28 -1.14
CA ARG A 69 -13.93 3.68 -0.01
C ARG A 69 -12.99 3.10 1.05
N GLN A 70 -11.90 2.48 0.61
CA GLN A 70 -10.88 1.95 1.51
C GLN A 70 -10.22 3.06 2.33
N ALA A 71 -9.77 4.14 1.68
CA ALA A 71 -9.16 5.28 2.34
C ALA A 71 -10.15 5.98 3.31
N ALA A 72 -11.41 6.12 2.90
CA ALA A 72 -12.47 6.66 3.76
C ALA A 72 -12.69 5.79 5.00
N SER A 73 -12.73 4.45 4.84
CA SER A 73 -12.87 3.53 5.97
C SER A 73 -11.67 3.55 6.91
N LEU A 74 -10.46 3.80 6.39
CA LEU A 74 -9.24 3.95 7.19
C LEU A 74 -9.14 5.34 7.85
N GLY A 75 -9.96 6.31 7.44
CA GLY A 75 -9.91 7.69 7.93
C GLY A 75 -8.65 8.45 7.52
N VAL A 76 -7.99 8.06 6.42
CA VAL A 76 -6.76 8.68 5.93
C VAL A 76 -7.02 9.32 4.56
N PRO A 77 -6.61 10.58 4.31
CA PRO A 77 -6.77 11.23 3.02
C PRO A 77 -6.10 10.43 1.89
N LEU A 78 -6.75 10.34 0.72
CA LEU A 78 -6.20 9.70 -0.47
C LEU A 78 -5.79 10.74 -1.51
N HIS A 79 -4.51 10.76 -1.87
CA HIS A 79 -3.99 11.55 -2.98
C HIS A 79 -3.78 10.65 -4.19
N GLN A 80 -4.48 10.95 -5.27
CA GLN A 80 -4.47 10.15 -6.50
C GLN A 80 -3.65 10.86 -7.58
N ILE A 81 -2.63 10.19 -8.09
CA ILE A 81 -1.82 10.65 -9.22
C ILE A 81 -2.33 9.94 -10.47
N LEU A 82 -2.91 10.70 -11.39
CA LEU A 82 -3.42 10.16 -12.65
C LEU A 82 -2.29 10.03 -13.67
N ILE A 83 -2.05 8.81 -14.14
CA ILE A 83 -1.09 8.50 -15.20
C ILE A 83 -1.80 7.91 -16.41
N SER A 84 -1.22 8.06 -17.60
CA SER A 84 -1.75 7.41 -18.80
C SER A 84 -1.37 5.92 -18.84
N ARG A 85 -2.09 5.11 -19.62
CA ARG A 85 -1.73 3.71 -19.88
C ARG A 85 -0.31 3.57 -20.46
N SER A 86 0.11 4.52 -21.28
CA SER A 86 1.40 4.56 -21.93
C SER A 86 2.43 5.40 -21.19
N ALA A 87 2.19 5.69 -19.90
CA ALA A 87 3.11 6.51 -19.10
C ALA A 87 4.52 5.93 -19.12
N THR A 88 5.48 6.76 -19.52
CA THR A 88 6.90 6.42 -19.43
C THR A 88 7.38 6.56 -17.99
N ASN A 89 8.55 5.96 -17.68
CA ASN A 89 9.21 6.18 -16.39
C ASN A 89 9.49 7.68 -16.13
N GLN A 90 9.67 8.47 -17.17
CA GLN A 90 9.87 9.91 -17.06
C GLN A 90 8.56 10.62 -16.66
N GLU A 91 7.43 10.31 -17.32
CA GLU A 91 6.12 10.86 -16.95
C GLU A 91 5.74 10.49 -15.52
N TYR A 92 5.91 9.21 -15.16
CA TYR A 92 5.71 8.73 -13.79
C TYR A 92 6.57 9.52 -12.79
N GLY A 93 7.87 9.63 -13.05
CA GLY A 93 8.80 10.35 -12.18
C GLY A 93 8.45 11.84 -12.03
N THR A 94 8.02 12.50 -13.12
CA THR A 94 7.60 13.90 -13.08
C THR A 94 6.36 14.08 -12.20
N LYS A 95 5.32 13.29 -12.41
CA LYS A 95 4.07 13.38 -11.63
C LYS A 95 4.23 13.03 -10.16
N MET A 96 5.05 12.02 -9.87
CA MET A 96 5.43 11.70 -8.48
C MET A 96 6.20 12.86 -7.85
N GLY A 97 7.14 13.45 -8.59
CA GLY A 97 7.92 14.59 -8.13
C GLY A 97 7.08 15.84 -7.82
N GLU A 98 6.07 16.14 -8.65
CA GLU A 98 5.10 17.21 -8.39
C GLU A 98 4.37 16.98 -7.06
N ALA A 99 3.89 15.75 -6.82
CA ALA A 99 3.25 15.41 -5.55
C ALA A 99 4.21 15.53 -4.37
N PHE A 100 5.42 15.02 -4.48
CA PHE A 100 6.44 15.12 -3.42
C PHE A 100 6.78 16.57 -3.09
N SER A 101 7.00 17.42 -4.10
CA SER A 101 7.27 18.83 -3.89
C SER A 101 6.13 19.53 -3.14
N GLY A 102 4.89 19.29 -3.53
CA GLY A 102 3.73 19.85 -2.86
C GLY A 102 3.61 19.42 -1.38
N TYR A 103 3.89 18.15 -1.06
CA TYR A 103 3.88 17.70 0.34
C TYR A 103 5.06 18.22 1.15
N ARG A 104 6.22 18.38 0.52
CA ARG A 104 7.38 18.97 1.17
C ARG A 104 7.14 20.42 1.58
N GLU A 105 6.44 21.20 0.76
CA GLU A 105 6.01 22.57 1.12
C GLU A 105 5.08 22.60 2.35
N LEU A 106 4.37 21.48 2.59
CA LEU A 106 3.53 21.26 3.77
C LEU A 106 4.31 20.69 4.98
N GLY A 107 5.63 20.56 4.87
CA GLY A 107 6.49 20.02 5.92
C GLY A 107 6.50 18.50 6.03
N VAL A 108 6.10 17.78 4.97
CA VAL A 108 6.14 16.33 4.91
C VAL A 108 7.32 15.91 4.03
N ASP A 109 8.35 15.34 4.62
CA ASP A 109 9.60 14.93 3.98
C ASP A 109 9.83 13.42 3.99
N LEU A 110 8.91 12.64 4.57
CA LEU A 110 8.98 11.19 4.65
C LEU A 110 7.96 10.52 3.74
N VAL A 111 8.39 9.46 3.06
CA VAL A 111 7.52 8.56 2.28
C VAL A 111 7.75 7.12 2.72
N ALA A 112 6.70 6.46 3.18
CA ALA A 112 6.76 5.05 3.54
C ALA A 112 6.32 4.14 2.38
N PHE A 113 6.91 2.95 2.33
CA PHE A 113 6.61 1.91 1.35
C PHE A 113 6.45 0.55 2.04
N GLY A 114 5.60 -0.29 1.48
CA GLY A 114 5.37 -1.65 1.97
C GLY A 114 6.33 -2.70 1.41
N ASP A 115 7.45 -2.30 0.84
CA ASP A 115 8.43 -3.23 0.23
C ASP A 115 9.08 -4.12 1.31
N LEU A 116 9.26 -5.41 0.99
CA LEU A 116 9.75 -6.43 1.94
C LEU A 116 11.25 -6.72 1.77
N PHE A 117 11.71 -7.02 0.54
CA PHE A 117 13.11 -7.42 0.30
C PHE A 117 13.68 -7.10 -1.09
N LEU A 118 12.90 -6.49 -2.00
CA LEU A 118 13.38 -6.18 -3.36
C LEU A 118 14.32 -4.96 -3.34
N GLU A 119 15.63 -5.22 -3.31
CA GLU A 119 16.65 -4.17 -3.16
C GLU A 119 16.74 -3.22 -4.37
N ASP A 120 16.52 -3.71 -5.58
CA ASP A 120 16.49 -2.90 -6.81
C ASP A 120 15.33 -1.91 -6.81
N VAL A 121 14.15 -2.34 -6.35
CA VAL A 121 12.96 -1.49 -6.17
C VAL A 121 13.24 -0.43 -5.11
N ARG A 122 13.76 -0.83 -3.96
CA ARG A 122 14.14 0.09 -2.88
C ARG A 122 15.16 1.12 -3.36
N ALA A 123 16.21 0.69 -4.05
CA ALA A 123 17.23 1.58 -4.60
C ALA A 123 16.65 2.56 -5.64
N TYR A 124 15.72 2.11 -6.48
CA TYR A 124 14.99 3.00 -7.41
C TYR A 124 14.20 4.06 -6.66
N ARG A 125 13.41 3.67 -5.63
CA ARG A 125 12.61 4.59 -4.80
C ARG A 125 13.51 5.62 -4.09
N GLN A 126 14.60 5.17 -3.49
CA GLN A 126 15.55 6.06 -2.82
C GLN A 126 16.15 7.10 -3.78
N ARG A 127 16.54 6.68 -5.00
CA ARG A 127 17.03 7.63 -6.02
C ARG A 127 15.97 8.64 -6.47
N LEU A 128 14.71 8.20 -6.57
CA LEU A 128 13.61 9.08 -6.92
C LEU A 128 13.38 10.11 -5.81
N LEU A 129 13.28 9.67 -4.56
CA LEU A 129 13.05 10.53 -3.40
C LEU A 129 14.17 11.54 -3.18
N ALA A 130 15.44 11.12 -3.33
CA ALA A 130 16.60 11.98 -3.16
C ALA A 130 16.61 13.21 -4.11
N ARG A 131 15.97 13.10 -5.28
CA ARG A 131 15.82 14.23 -6.22
C ARG A 131 14.85 15.31 -5.72
N HIS A 132 14.06 14.99 -4.72
CA HIS A 132 13.04 15.86 -4.13
C HIS A 132 13.30 16.11 -2.63
N ASP A 133 14.52 15.82 -2.15
CA ASP A 133 14.93 15.92 -0.75
C ASP A 133 13.97 15.19 0.21
N MET A 134 13.41 14.07 -0.20
CA MET A 134 12.53 13.22 0.60
C MET A 134 13.29 11.98 1.07
N VAL A 135 12.84 11.39 2.18
CA VAL A 135 13.44 10.19 2.79
C VAL A 135 12.45 9.03 2.78
N GLY A 136 12.92 7.84 2.39
CA GLY A 136 12.11 6.62 2.35
C GLY A 136 12.11 5.88 3.69
N LEU A 137 10.93 5.49 4.16
CA LEU A 137 10.72 4.57 5.28
C LEU A 137 10.22 3.22 4.76
N TYR A 138 10.70 2.13 5.35
CA TYR A 138 10.38 0.77 4.94
C TYR A 138 10.00 -0.07 6.16
N PRO A 139 8.78 0.08 6.71
CA PRO A 139 8.39 -0.53 7.99
C PRO A 139 8.40 -2.06 8.00
N LEU A 140 8.32 -2.67 6.82
CA LEU A 140 8.25 -4.12 6.64
C LEU A 140 9.58 -4.74 6.18
N TRP A 141 10.60 -3.92 5.92
CA TRP A 141 11.84 -4.38 5.31
C TRP A 141 12.55 -5.48 6.11
N GLY A 142 12.89 -6.56 5.42
CA GLY A 142 13.59 -7.70 5.99
C GLY A 142 12.75 -8.59 6.90
N LYS A 143 11.43 -8.35 7.01
CA LYS A 143 10.54 -9.25 7.74
C LYS A 143 10.35 -10.56 6.96
N ASP A 144 10.29 -11.68 7.66
CA ASP A 144 9.98 -12.99 7.10
C ASP A 144 8.55 -13.03 6.55
N THR A 145 8.40 -13.30 5.25
CA THR A 145 7.11 -13.20 4.55
C THR A 145 6.10 -14.24 5.01
N ALA A 146 6.57 -15.45 5.37
CA ALA A 146 5.70 -16.51 5.86
C ALA A 146 5.14 -16.19 7.25
N THR A 147 5.92 -15.55 8.10
CA THR A 147 5.47 -15.05 9.40
C THR A 147 4.53 -13.88 9.22
N LEU A 148 4.87 -12.94 8.34
CA LEU A 148 4.13 -11.71 8.12
C LEU A 148 2.70 -11.97 7.61
N ILE A 149 2.52 -12.89 6.64
CA ILE A 149 1.20 -13.20 6.11
C ILE A 149 0.31 -13.93 7.13
N ARG A 150 0.88 -14.82 7.97
CA ARG A 150 0.13 -15.46 9.05
C ARG A 150 -0.28 -14.46 10.13
N GLU A 151 0.60 -13.51 10.45
CA GLU A 151 0.24 -12.39 11.34
C GLU A 151 -0.89 -11.54 10.77
N PHE A 152 -0.85 -11.23 9.48
CA PHE A 152 -1.92 -10.51 8.78
C PHE A 152 -3.27 -11.22 8.95
N ILE A 153 -3.34 -12.53 8.70
CA ILE A 153 -4.55 -13.34 8.87
C ILE A 153 -4.99 -13.34 10.35
N ARG A 154 -4.07 -13.60 11.27
CA ARG A 154 -4.35 -13.67 12.72
C ARG A 154 -4.85 -12.36 13.30
N GLN A 155 -4.39 -11.22 12.79
CA GLN A 155 -4.87 -9.89 13.18
C GLN A 155 -6.28 -9.59 12.65
N GLY A 156 -6.85 -10.45 11.83
CA GLY A 156 -8.20 -10.31 11.28
C GLY A 156 -8.31 -9.47 10.03
N PHE A 157 -7.19 -9.18 9.36
CA PHE A 157 -7.24 -8.57 8.03
C PHE A 157 -7.84 -9.54 7.01
N LYS A 158 -8.61 -9.00 6.06
CA LYS A 158 -9.19 -9.76 4.95
C LYS A 158 -8.77 -9.14 3.63
N THR A 159 -8.26 -9.96 2.74
CA THR A 159 -7.76 -9.52 1.44
C THR A 159 -8.12 -10.50 0.33
N ALA A 160 -8.48 -9.98 -0.83
CA ALA A 160 -8.74 -10.76 -2.02
C ALA A 160 -7.54 -10.68 -2.98
N VAL A 161 -7.21 -11.77 -3.64
CA VAL A 161 -6.25 -11.81 -4.75
C VAL A 161 -6.92 -11.25 -5.99
N VAL A 162 -6.42 -10.12 -6.49
CA VAL A 162 -7.04 -9.40 -7.62
C VAL A 162 -6.28 -9.54 -8.93
N CYS A 163 -5.01 -9.95 -8.86
CA CYS A 163 -4.16 -10.17 -10.03
C CYS A 163 -3.23 -11.35 -9.76
N VAL A 164 -2.99 -12.18 -10.77
CA VAL A 164 -2.04 -13.31 -10.73
C VAL A 164 -1.20 -13.32 -12.00
N ASP A 165 0.12 -13.49 -11.83
CA ASP A 165 1.05 -13.80 -12.92
C ASP A 165 1.02 -15.32 -13.20
N PRO A 166 0.47 -15.79 -14.32
CA PRO A 166 0.37 -17.23 -14.62
C PRO A 166 1.72 -17.90 -14.87
N ALA A 167 2.79 -17.13 -15.08
CA ALA A 167 4.13 -17.68 -15.18
C ALA A 167 4.65 -18.19 -13.81
N GLN A 168 4.10 -17.66 -12.72
CA GLN A 168 4.56 -17.92 -11.36
C GLN A 168 3.52 -18.67 -10.50
N LEU A 169 2.23 -18.37 -10.66
CA LEU A 169 1.14 -18.94 -9.87
C LEU A 169 -0.04 -19.31 -10.77
N ASP A 170 -0.70 -20.45 -10.47
CA ASP A 170 -1.86 -20.90 -11.24
C ASP A 170 -3.00 -19.86 -11.19
N PRO A 171 -3.66 -19.56 -12.33
CA PRO A 171 -4.77 -18.60 -12.38
C PRO A 171 -5.96 -18.93 -11.46
N SER A 172 -6.12 -20.18 -11.00
CA SER A 172 -7.17 -20.55 -10.03
C SER A 172 -7.07 -19.83 -8.69
N PHE A 173 -5.92 -19.21 -8.39
CA PHE A 173 -5.72 -18.39 -7.19
C PHE A 173 -6.32 -16.99 -7.30
N VAL A 174 -6.63 -16.50 -8.52
CA VAL A 174 -7.26 -15.18 -8.68
C VAL A 174 -8.71 -15.21 -8.16
N GLY A 175 -9.13 -14.14 -7.45
CA GLY A 175 -10.46 -14.05 -6.84
C GLY A 175 -10.59 -14.78 -5.49
N ARG A 176 -9.54 -15.46 -5.02
CA ARG A 176 -9.55 -16.08 -3.68
C ARG A 176 -9.25 -15.06 -2.58
N VAL A 177 -9.76 -15.34 -1.39
CA VAL A 177 -9.39 -14.64 -0.17
C VAL A 177 -8.15 -15.33 0.41
N ILE A 178 -7.20 -14.54 0.93
CA ILE A 178 -6.03 -15.10 1.61
C ILE A 178 -6.41 -15.50 3.04
N ASP A 179 -6.37 -16.79 3.29
CA ASP A 179 -6.60 -17.44 4.58
C ASP A 179 -5.63 -18.62 4.75
N GLU A 180 -5.80 -19.42 5.80
CA GLU A 180 -4.96 -20.59 6.07
C GLU A 180 -5.06 -21.67 4.97
N GLU A 181 -6.24 -21.84 4.34
CA GLU A 181 -6.45 -22.76 3.24
C GLU A 181 -5.68 -22.30 1.99
N PHE A 182 -5.77 -21.00 1.66
CA PHE A 182 -4.97 -20.39 0.60
C PHE A 182 -3.46 -20.65 0.80
N LEU A 183 -2.95 -20.44 2.02
CA LEU A 183 -1.54 -20.66 2.32
C LEU A 183 -1.13 -22.13 2.25
N ALA A 184 -2.02 -23.06 2.64
CA ALA A 184 -1.76 -24.50 2.56
C ALA A 184 -1.67 -25.01 1.13
N GLU A 185 -2.39 -24.40 0.20
CA GLU A 185 -2.39 -24.77 -1.23
C GLU A 185 -1.33 -24.02 -2.05
N LEU A 186 -0.73 -22.96 -1.48
CA LEU A 186 0.25 -22.14 -2.18
C LEU A 186 1.52 -22.98 -2.50
N PRO A 187 1.97 -23.02 -3.77
CA PRO A 187 3.19 -23.75 -4.11
C PRO A 187 4.42 -23.24 -3.35
N ALA A 188 5.26 -24.14 -2.85
CA ALA A 188 6.43 -23.78 -2.02
C ALA A 188 7.44 -22.82 -2.68
N ARG A 189 7.41 -22.69 -4.03
CA ARG A 189 8.25 -21.77 -4.79
C ARG A 189 7.72 -20.32 -4.82
N VAL A 190 6.45 -20.13 -4.44
CA VAL A 190 5.77 -18.83 -4.48
C VAL A 190 6.00 -18.14 -3.14
N ASP A 191 6.38 -16.87 -3.17
CA ASP A 191 6.46 -16.07 -1.95
C ASP A 191 5.05 -15.90 -1.34
N PRO A 192 4.85 -16.23 -0.06
CA PRO A 192 3.51 -16.17 0.55
C PRO A 192 2.94 -14.75 0.66
N CYS A 193 3.78 -13.73 0.49
CA CYS A 193 3.35 -12.35 0.32
C CYS A 193 3.23 -11.93 -1.15
N GLY A 194 3.67 -12.75 -2.12
CA GLY A 194 3.65 -12.38 -3.55
C GLY A 194 4.61 -11.23 -3.90
N GLU A 195 5.71 -11.10 -3.13
CA GLU A 195 6.63 -9.97 -3.28
C GLU A 195 7.38 -9.98 -4.62
N ASN A 196 7.59 -11.17 -5.23
CA ASN A 196 8.22 -11.26 -6.55
C ASN A 196 7.24 -10.98 -7.71
N GLY A 197 6.03 -10.48 -7.41
CA GLY A 197 5.01 -10.17 -8.40
C GLY A 197 4.11 -11.35 -8.78
N GLU A 198 4.12 -12.44 -8.00
CA GLU A 198 3.31 -13.63 -8.27
C GLU A 198 1.81 -13.32 -8.25
N PHE A 199 1.40 -12.43 -7.34
CA PHE A 199 0.02 -11.97 -7.24
C PHE A 199 -0.08 -10.60 -6.55
N HIS A 200 -1.19 -9.89 -6.81
CA HIS A 200 -1.55 -8.65 -6.13
C HIS A 200 -2.90 -8.79 -5.42
N THR A 201 -3.09 -7.98 -4.39
CA THR A 201 -4.22 -8.11 -3.48
C THR A 201 -4.97 -6.78 -3.28
N PHE A 202 -6.21 -6.89 -2.76
CA PHE A 202 -6.99 -5.76 -2.25
C PHE A 202 -7.51 -6.09 -0.86
N VAL A 203 -7.12 -5.30 0.13
CA VAL A 203 -7.58 -5.45 1.53
C VAL A 203 -8.92 -4.76 1.67
N PHE A 204 -9.91 -5.50 2.15
CA PHE A 204 -11.28 -5.00 2.25
C PHE A 204 -11.81 -4.92 3.69
N ASP A 205 -11.10 -5.49 4.66
CA ASP A 205 -11.48 -5.46 6.07
C ASP A 205 -10.24 -5.68 6.96
N GLY A 206 -10.32 -5.26 8.21
CA GLY A 206 -9.26 -5.47 9.20
C GLY A 206 -9.36 -4.51 10.39
N PRO A 207 -8.47 -4.63 11.38
CA PRO A 207 -8.57 -3.92 12.66
C PRO A 207 -8.47 -2.39 12.55
N MET A 208 -7.96 -1.85 11.44
CA MET A 208 -7.86 -0.40 11.19
C MET A 208 -9.09 0.17 10.47
N PHE A 209 -9.93 -0.68 9.91
CA PHE A 209 -11.08 -0.26 9.13
C PHE A 209 -12.26 0.10 10.05
N GLN A 210 -12.88 1.25 9.82
CA GLN A 210 -14.11 1.61 10.50
C GLN A 210 -15.30 0.74 10.03
N ASN A 211 -15.29 0.39 8.74
CA ASN A 211 -16.25 -0.51 8.12
C ASN A 211 -15.56 -1.30 7.00
N ALA A 212 -15.95 -2.56 6.79
CA ALA A 212 -15.50 -3.33 5.66
C ALA A 212 -15.86 -2.65 4.33
N VAL A 213 -14.96 -2.71 3.35
CA VAL A 213 -15.22 -2.20 2.00
C VAL A 213 -16.05 -3.23 1.24
N ALA A 214 -17.32 -2.94 1.06
CA ALA A 214 -18.24 -3.84 0.36
C ALA A 214 -17.94 -3.89 -1.15
N PHE A 215 -17.94 -5.10 -1.70
CA PHE A 215 -17.84 -5.39 -3.14
C PHE A 215 -18.43 -6.79 -3.42
N SER A 216 -18.63 -7.10 -4.70
CA SER A 216 -18.84 -8.46 -5.19
C SER A 216 -17.75 -8.85 -6.17
N PHE A 217 -17.41 -10.14 -6.24
CA PHE A 217 -16.51 -10.67 -7.27
C PHE A 217 -17.19 -10.60 -8.63
N GLY A 218 -16.52 -9.97 -9.59
CA GLY A 218 -16.93 -9.87 -10.97
C GLY A 218 -16.24 -10.86 -11.86
N GLU A 219 -16.05 -10.50 -13.13
CA GLU A 219 -15.43 -11.37 -14.11
C GLU A 219 -13.93 -11.58 -13.84
N ILE A 220 -13.45 -12.78 -14.14
CA ILE A 220 -12.03 -13.10 -14.22
C ILE A 220 -11.61 -13.01 -15.67
N VAL A 221 -10.63 -12.14 -15.96
CA VAL A 221 -10.17 -11.85 -17.32
C VAL A 221 -8.65 -11.88 -17.43
N CYS A 222 -8.15 -12.38 -18.57
CA CYS A 222 -6.71 -12.28 -18.89
C CYS A 222 -6.45 -11.01 -19.69
N ARG A 223 -5.50 -10.18 -19.25
CA ARG A 223 -5.03 -8.97 -19.94
C ARG A 223 -3.52 -8.84 -19.80
N ASP A 224 -2.86 -8.53 -20.90
CA ASP A 224 -1.40 -8.33 -20.93
C ASP A 224 -0.63 -9.47 -20.22
N SER A 225 -1.07 -10.72 -20.41
CA SER A 225 -0.56 -11.96 -19.80
C SER A 225 -0.86 -12.16 -18.31
N PHE A 226 -1.53 -11.26 -17.64
CA PHE A 226 -1.96 -11.40 -16.24
C PHE A 226 -3.45 -11.74 -16.14
N TRP A 227 -3.80 -12.48 -15.11
CA TRP A 227 -5.21 -12.76 -14.78
C TRP A 227 -5.70 -11.81 -13.70
N PHE A 228 -6.82 -11.16 -13.96
CA PHE A 228 -7.44 -10.19 -13.06
C PHE A 228 -8.84 -10.65 -12.66
N CYS A 229 -9.17 -10.50 -11.37
CA CYS A 229 -10.54 -10.57 -10.89
C CYS A 229 -11.06 -9.13 -10.68
N ASP A 230 -12.13 -8.77 -11.39
CA ASP A 230 -12.78 -7.47 -11.16
C ASP A 230 -13.52 -7.50 -9.81
N LEU A 231 -13.39 -6.42 -9.04
CA LEU A 231 -14.16 -6.20 -7.83
C LEU A 231 -15.21 -5.13 -8.12
N LEU A 232 -16.48 -5.49 -7.98
CA LEU A 232 -17.62 -4.63 -8.30
C LEU A 232 -18.11 -3.94 -7.03
N PRO A 233 -18.07 -2.58 -6.96
CA PRO A 233 -18.67 -1.86 -5.85
C PRO A 233 -20.18 -2.08 -5.84
N PRO A 234 -20.84 -2.07 -4.68
CA PRO A 234 -22.29 -2.02 -4.60
C PRO A 234 -22.79 -0.70 -5.24
N GLU A 235 -23.98 -0.76 -5.85
CA GLU A 235 -24.70 0.38 -6.45
C GLU A 235 -24.99 1.50 -5.45
#